data_10392c89e0cfa3ddefa44325ae4d0956
#
_entry.id   10392c89e0cfa3ddefa44325ae4d0956
#
_cell.length_a   1.000
_cell.length_b   1.000
_cell.length_c   1.000
_cell.angle_alpha   90.00
_cell.angle_beta   90.00
_cell.angle_gamma   90.00
#
_symmetry.space_group_name_H-M   'P 1'
#
loop_
_entity.id
_entity.type
_entity.pdbx_description
1 polymer ?
#
loop_
_entity_poly.entity_id
_entity_poly.type
_entity_poly.pdbx_seq_one_letter_code
_entity_poly.pdbx_strand_id
1 'polypeptide(L)'
;LVEHFNGLIELVSSHTEYNPNETELKVATLQTYSTELRTANTNVQNANTDWSNSRISRDKTLYADNTGLVDIALDVKAYVKSVFNSTSPQYGQISGIEFKRAKV
;
A
#
# COMPACT_ATOMS: atom_id res chain seq x y z
N LEU A 1 4.95 -2.67 -21.71
CA LEU A 1 4.12 -1.87 -22.63
C LEU A 1 4.73 -0.51 -22.95
N VAL A 2 5.20 0.22 -21.91
CA VAL A 2 5.84 1.54 -22.09
C VAL A 2 7.07 1.43 -22.97
N GLU A 3 7.91 0.44 -22.72
CA GLU A 3 9.15 0.22 -23.48
C GLU A 3 8.87 -0.12 -24.95
N HIS A 4 7.85 -0.95 -25.20
CA HIS A 4 7.45 -1.28 -26.56
C HIS A 4 6.91 -0.05 -27.30
N PHE A 5 6.16 0.79 -26.61
CA PHE A 5 5.64 2.02 -27.18
C PHE A 5 6.76 2.99 -27.49
N ASN A 6 7.74 3.14 -26.60
CA ASN A 6 8.93 3.97 -26.83
C ASN A 6 9.76 3.46 -28.01
N GLY A 7 9.89 2.13 -28.14
CA GLY A 7 10.57 1.51 -29.27
C GLY A 7 9.88 1.84 -30.59
N LEU A 8 8.55 1.81 -30.62
CA LEU A 8 7.77 2.21 -31.78
C LEU A 8 8.03 3.68 -32.14
N ILE A 9 8.02 4.57 -31.15
CA ILE A 9 8.28 6.01 -31.35
C ILE A 9 9.67 6.21 -31.97
N GLU A 10 10.69 5.52 -31.45
CA GLU A 10 12.05 5.64 -31.96
C GLU A 10 12.13 5.19 -33.44
N LEU A 11 11.48 4.08 -33.76
CA LEU A 11 11.48 3.56 -35.13
C LEU A 11 10.81 4.53 -36.09
N VAL A 12 9.62 5.05 -35.76
CA VAL A 12 8.94 5.98 -36.67
C VAL A 12 9.66 7.32 -36.74
N SER A 13 10.32 7.75 -35.65
CA SER A 13 11.09 8.99 -35.64
C SER A 13 12.31 8.93 -36.56
N SER A 14 12.87 7.73 -36.78
CA SER A 14 14.04 7.54 -37.62
C SER A 14 13.70 7.55 -39.11
N HIS A 15 12.44 7.46 -39.48
CA HIS A 15 11.98 7.46 -40.87
C HIS A 15 11.43 8.81 -41.26
N THR A 16 12.06 9.48 -42.21
CA THR A 16 11.64 10.81 -42.68
C THR A 16 10.30 10.78 -43.42
N GLU A 17 9.93 9.62 -43.93
CA GLU A 17 8.64 9.43 -44.63
C GLU A 17 7.46 9.41 -43.65
N TYR A 18 7.71 9.19 -42.35
CA TYR A 18 6.65 9.20 -41.34
C TYR A 18 6.24 10.64 -41.06
N ASN A 19 5.13 11.03 -41.67
CA ASN A 19 4.60 12.40 -41.57
C ASN A 19 3.06 12.37 -41.68
N PRO A 20 2.38 11.82 -40.64
CA PRO A 20 0.92 11.73 -40.70
C PRO A 20 0.27 13.10 -40.58
N ASN A 21 -0.88 13.26 -41.22
CA ASN A 21 -1.72 14.46 -41.07
C ASN A 21 -2.50 14.46 -39.79
N GLU A 22 -2.80 13.30 -39.24
CA GLU A 22 -3.57 13.13 -38.00
C GLU A 22 -2.69 13.55 -36.83
N THR A 23 -3.19 14.53 -36.06
CA THR A 23 -2.45 15.06 -34.89
C THR A 23 -2.09 13.98 -33.89
N GLU A 24 -3.01 13.04 -33.66
CA GLU A 24 -2.83 11.97 -32.68
C GLU A 24 -1.75 10.96 -33.09
N LEU A 25 -1.32 10.94 -34.36
CA LEU A 25 -0.28 10.05 -34.86
C LEU A 25 1.09 10.69 -34.98
N LYS A 26 1.18 12.01 -34.75
CA LYS A 26 2.45 12.72 -34.83
C LYS A 26 3.40 12.30 -33.73
N VAL A 27 4.70 12.27 -34.03
CA VAL A 27 5.75 11.85 -33.08
C VAL A 27 5.65 12.65 -31.78
N ALA A 28 5.43 13.97 -31.84
CA ALA A 28 5.31 14.80 -30.65
C ALA A 28 4.14 14.36 -29.76
N THR A 29 2.99 14.00 -30.36
CA THR A 29 1.82 13.49 -29.63
C THR A 29 2.12 12.13 -29.02
N LEU A 30 2.78 11.25 -29.74
CA LEU A 30 3.18 9.93 -29.23
C LEU A 30 4.14 10.04 -28.04
N GLN A 31 5.07 10.98 -28.10
CA GLN A 31 6.00 11.25 -26.99
C GLN A 31 5.25 11.75 -25.75
N THR A 32 4.24 12.60 -25.93
CA THR A 32 3.38 13.06 -24.84
C THR A 32 2.65 11.89 -24.18
N TYR A 33 2.06 11.01 -24.96
CA TYR A 33 1.40 9.80 -24.44
C TYR A 33 2.38 8.92 -23.65
N SER A 34 3.58 8.74 -24.16
CA SER A 34 4.61 7.97 -23.46
C SER A 34 4.94 8.57 -22.09
N THR A 35 5.09 9.90 -22.03
CA THR A 35 5.36 10.61 -20.78
C THR A 35 4.20 10.48 -19.79
N GLU A 36 2.97 10.65 -20.27
CA GLU A 36 1.77 10.51 -19.44
C GLU A 36 1.66 9.10 -18.86
N LEU A 37 1.91 8.08 -19.66
CA LEU A 37 1.86 6.69 -19.22
C LEU A 37 2.94 6.41 -18.18
N ARG A 38 4.13 6.91 -18.39
CA ARG A 38 5.26 6.77 -17.45
C ARG A 38 4.94 7.45 -16.12
N THR A 39 4.37 8.66 -16.17
CA THR A 39 3.95 9.40 -14.98
C THR A 39 2.85 8.64 -14.22
N ALA A 40 1.87 8.11 -14.93
CA ALA A 40 0.79 7.33 -14.32
C ALA A 40 1.35 6.08 -13.61
N ASN A 41 2.29 5.38 -14.24
CA ASN A 41 2.93 4.21 -13.64
C ASN A 41 3.74 4.59 -12.38
N THR A 42 4.47 5.70 -12.42
CA THR A 42 5.22 6.20 -11.26
C THR A 42 4.27 6.55 -10.12
N ASN A 43 3.14 7.20 -10.41
CA ASN A 43 2.15 7.53 -9.40
C ASN A 43 1.57 6.28 -8.73
N VAL A 44 1.31 5.22 -9.49
CA VAL A 44 0.85 3.94 -8.94
C VAL A 44 1.91 3.33 -8.02
N GLN A 45 3.16 3.32 -8.45
CA GLN A 45 4.26 2.79 -7.63
C GLN A 45 4.41 3.56 -6.33
N ASN A 46 4.34 4.90 -6.39
CA ASN A 46 4.46 5.75 -5.20
C ASN A 46 3.27 5.53 -4.24
N ALA A 47 2.06 5.45 -4.77
CA ALA A 47 0.87 5.17 -3.97
C ALA A 47 0.96 3.79 -3.30
N ASN A 48 1.45 2.80 -4.01
CA ASN A 48 1.63 1.45 -3.48
C ASN A 48 2.69 1.41 -2.37
N THR A 49 3.77 2.15 -2.54
CA THR A 49 4.83 2.30 -1.52
C THR A 49 4.28 2.98 -0.26
N ASP A 50 3.54 4.09 -0.43
CA ASP A 50 2.93 4.81 0.69
C ASP A 50 1.96 3.92 1.46
N TRP A 51 1.14 3.16 0.74
CA TRP A 51 0.20 2.22 1.34
C TRP A 51 0.92 1.13 2.12
N SER A 52 1.98 0.57 1.53
CA SER A 52 2.80 -0.46 2.19
C SER A 52 3.44 0.08 3.47
N ASN A 53 4.00 1.29 3.42
CA ASN A 53 4.60 1.94 4.59
C ASN A 53 3.57 2.22 5.67
N SER A 54 2.36 2.62 5.29
CA SER A 54 1.27 2.84 6.23
C SER A 54 0.85 1.55 6.93
N ARG A 55 0.82 0.44 6.19
CA ARG A 55 0.53 -0.87 6.77
C ARG A 55 1.61 -1.32 7.76
N ILE A 56 2.87 -1.11 7.42
CA ILE A 56 4.00 -1.42 8.32
C ILE A 56 3.88 -0.60 9.60
N SER A 57 3.60 0.68 9.48
CA SER A 57 3.43 1.57 10.63
C SER A 57 2.26 1.14 11.51
N ARG A 58 1.12 0.81 10.90
CA ARG A 58 -0.05 0.30 11.61
C ARG A 58 0.29 -1.01 12.35
N ASP A 59 0.93 -1.93 11.68
CA ASP A 59 1.26 -3.23 12.26
C ASP A 59 2.23 -3.09 13.42
N LYS A 60 3.16 -2.14 13.34
CA LYS A 60 4.07 -1.83 14.45
C LYS A 60 3.29 -1.32 15.66
N THR A 61 2.32 -0.42 15.46
CA THR A 61 1.49 0.10 16.54
C THR A 61 0.64 -1.00 17.18
N LEU A 62 0.11 -1.91 16.37
CA LEU A 62 -0.80 -2.95 16.84
C LEU A 62 -0.06 -4.13 17.48
N TYR A 63 1.06 -4.55 16.88
CA TYR A 63 1.64 -5.87 17.16
C TYR A 63 3.08 -5.86 17.68
N ALA A 64 3.67 -4.71 17.97
CA ALA A 64 5.02 -4.67 18.54
C ALA A 64 5.05 -5.43 19.85
N ASP A 65 6.13 -6.18 20.09
CA ASP A 65 6.28 -6.95 21.31
C ASP A 65 6.29 -6.03 22.52
N ASN A 66 5.47 -6.34 23.51
CA ASN A 66 5.32 -5.65 24.79
C ASN A 66 4.77 -4.23 24.73
N THR A 67 4.89 -3.54 23.60
CA THR A 67 4.48 -2.12 23.47
C THR A 67 3.32 -1.93 22.50
N GLY A 68 3.00 -2.94 21.69
CA GLY A 68 1.89 -2.88 20.76
C GLY A 68 0.54 -3.02 21.45
N LEU A 69 -0.50 -2.57 20.76
CA LEU A 69 -1.88 -2.56 21.32
C LEU A 69 -2.32 -3.95 21.77
N VAL A 70 -2.02 -5.00 21.01
CA VAL A 70 -2.45 -6.36 21.35
C VAL A 70 -1.80 -6.83 22.66
N ASP A 71 -0.49 -6.65 22.80
CA ASP A 71 0.20 -7.09 24.02
C ASP A 71 -0.23 -6.27 25.23
N ILE A 72 -0.42 -4.96 25.07
CA ILE A 72 -0.92 -4.10 26.15
C ILE A 72 -2.33 -4.55 26.55
N ALA A 73 -3.21 -4.84 25.61
CA ALA A 73 -4.56 -5.28 25.91
C ALA A 73 -4.57 -6.61 26.67
N LEU A 74 -3.69 -7.54 26.31
CA LEU A 74 -3.54 -8.80 27.03
C LEU A 74 -3.00 -8.59 28.45
N ASP A 75 -2.07 -7.66 28.62
CA ASP A 75 -1.56 -7.28 29.94
C ASP A 75 -2.67 -6.68 30.82
N VAL A 76 -3.53 -5.84 30.24
CA VAL A 76 -4.69 -5.30 30.96
C VAL A 76 -5.62 -6.41 31.41
N LYS A 77 -5.92 -7.37 30.55
CA LYS A 77 -6.77 -8.52 30.89
C LYS A 77 -6.16 -9.35 32.03
N ALA A 78 -4.85 -9.57 31.98
CA ALA A 78 -4.12 -10.30 33.01
C ALA A 78 -4.16 -9.54 34.36
N TYR A 79 -3.99 -8.23 34.33
CA TYR A 79 -4.05 -7.39 35.53
C TYR A 79 -5.42 -7.45 36.17
N VAL A 80 -6.49 -7.30 35.38
CA VAL A 80 -7.88 -7.39 35.89
C VAL A 80 -8.14 -8.76 36.53
N LYS A 81 -7.66 -9.83 35.89
CA LYS A 81 -7.77 -11.18 36.44
C LYS A 81 -7.08 -11.30 37.79
N SER A 82 -5.89 -10.68 37.95
CA SER A 82 -5.14 -10.76 39.20
C SER A 82 -5.79 -9.96 40.33
N VAL A 83 -6.42 -8.82 40.01
CA VAL A 83 -7.05 -7.96 41.00
C VAL A 83 -8.44 -8.44 41.42
N PHE A 84 -9.24 -8.88 40.44
CA PHE A 84 -10.67 -9.23 40.68
C PHE A 84 -10.94 -10.73 40.70
N ASN A 85 -9.98 -11.58 40.43
CA ASN A 85 -10.09 -13.02 40.25
C ASN A 85 -10.78 -13.45 38.95
N SER A 86 -10.47 -14.68 38.50
CA SER A 86 -10.97 -15.23 37.25
C SER A 86 -12.50 -15.50 37.26
N THR A 87 -13.10 -15.56 38.44
CA THR A 87 -14.54 -15.81 38.62
C THR A 87 -15.33 -14.55 38.84
N SER A 88 -14.68 -13.36 38.90
CA SER A 88 -15.36 -12.10 39.19
C SER A 88 -16.22 -11.63 38.01
N PRO A 89 -17.32 -10.89 38.28
CA PRO A 89 -18.10 -10.26 37.19
C PRO A 89 -17.26 -9.28 36.37
N GLN A 90 -16.35 -8.57 37.01
CA GLN A 90 -15.48 -7.59 36.36
C GLN A 90 -14.56 -8.27 35.32
N TYR A 91 -13.96 -9.39 35.66
CA TYR A 91 -13.17 -10.15 34.70
C TYR A 91 -14.05 -10.71 33.59
N GLY A 92 -15.25 -11.19 33.94
CA GLY A 92 -16.22 -11.69 32.95
C GLY A 92 -16.59 -10.67 31.89
N GLN A 93 -16.64 -9.38 32.24
CA GLN A 93 -16.95 -8.30 31.31
C GLN A 93 -15.90 -8.12 30.24
N ILE A 94 -14.63 -8.41 30.53
CA ILE A 94 -13.52 -8.19 29.59
C ILE A 94 -12.97 -9.47 28.99
N SER A 95 -13.17 -10.62 29.62
CA SER A 95 -12.56 -11.88 29.18
C SER A 95 -13.00 -12.30 27.77
N GLY A 96 -14.21 -11.93 27.36
CA GLY A 96 -14.74 -12.25 26.04
C GLY A 96 -14.25 -11.34 24.93
N ILE A 97 -13.57 -10.23 25.27
CA ILE A 97 -13.02 -9.31 24.28
C ILE A 97 -11.72 -9.90 23.75
N GLU A 98 -11.68 -10.25 22.48
CA GLU A 98 -10.50 -10.90 21.89
C GLU A 98 -9.58 -9.89 21.22
N PHE A 99 -8.28 -10.10 21.42
CA PHE A 99 -7.22 -9.32 20.77
C PHE A 99 -6.28 -10.28 20.06
N LYS A 100 -6.41 -10.37 18.74
CA LYS A 100 -5.63 -11.30 17.92
C LYS A 100 -4.71 -10.56 16.98
N ARG A 101 -3.55 -11.17 16.70
CA ARG A 101 -2.67 -10.68 15.65
C ARG A 101 -3.25 -11.08 14.31
N ALA A 102 -3.32 -10.11 13.39
CA ALA A 102 -3.73 -10.41 12.02
C ALA A 102 -2.65 -11.27 11.34
N LYS A 103 -3.09 -12.22 10.53
CA LYS A 103 -2.17 -12.96 9.67
C LYS A 103 -1.74 -12.05 8.52
N VAL A 104 -0.44 -12.00 8.31
CA VAL A 104 0.14 -11.23 7.20
C VAL A 104 0.20 -12.12 5.96
#